data_91733af18c1f98c9ab82f2f642e3173f
#
_entry.id   91733af18c1f98c9ab82f2f642e3173f
#
_cell.length_a   1.000
_cell.length_b   1.000
_cell.length_c   1.000
_cell.angle_alpha   90.00
_cell.angle_beta   90.00
_cell.angle_gamma   90.00
#
_symmetry.space_group_name_H-M   'P 1'
#
loop_
_entity.id
_entity.type
_entity.pdbx_description
1 polymer ?
#
loop_
_entity_poly.entity_id
_entity_poly.type
_entity_poly.pdbx_seq_one_letter_code
_entity_poly.pdbx_strand_id
1 'polypeptide(L)'
;MSGLLINEEAIGAAPADDQARAAQLQAVSGEGPAFLPDFKPSTLGTMGIELELMVLDRLTFDLFPAAPDILRLLDKQDKPWVHTPEITTSMLEVATSILQSFDEAAGQLEHIRSTVQRAAFEVGASISGGGAHPFQKWNEQRIYPKERYFASERKFGYLAKLFTVFGMHVHIGAGTADEAVRLCAWLTQRAPLFIALSANSVCWQGEVSGFCSSRSNVVSAFPMSGIQPEHIRSWQDFREHFDRLAAHGIVKSIKDFYWDVRPKPEYGTIELRVLDTPLKPIYAAALACYARELCLEFADQPGRWPSNGSRELYTWNRFIAARDGVGGEWIDPENDKTVPIAEAVRADLARLKLRSRDPGFGKACEVIEQLMKDGGQAGWLRAHLDAGGGMNDLARMASEMFESGSV
;
A
#
# COMPACT_ATOMS: atom_id res chain seq x y z
N MET A 1 -0.11 -33.77 -19.55
CA MET A 1 1.31 -33.61 -19.24
C MET A 1 1.89 -32.62 -20.21
N SER A 2 2.09 -31.40 -19.81
CA SER A 2 3.10 -30.47 -20.31
C SER A 2 3.01 -29.24 -19.40
N GLY A 3 4.06 -29.08 -18.58
CA GLY A 3 4.16 -27.93 -17.65
C GLY A 3 4.44 -26.65 -18.43
N LEU A 4 3.62 -25.66 -18.22
CA LEU A 4 3.93 -24.29 -18.60
C LEU A 4 4.88 -23.72 -17.54
N LEU A 5 6.13 -23.60 -17.92
CA LEU A 5 7.13 -22.78 -17.24
C LEU A 5 6.71 -21.32 -17.39
N ILE A 6 6.37 -20.68 -16.29
CA ILE A 6 6.12 -19.24 -16.24
C ILE A 6 7.46 -18.53 -16.32
N ASN A 7 7.59 -17.70 -17.34
CA ASN A 7 8.79 -16.96 -17.66
C ASN A 7 9.02 -15.83 -16.63
N GLU A 8 9.99 -16.00 -15.73
CA GLU A 8 10.39 -15.03 -14.69
C GLU A 8 11.47 -14.03 -15.19
N GLU A 9 11.66 -13.89 -16.50
CA GLU A 9 12.78 -13.15 -17.10
C GLU A 9 12.56 -11.64 -17.36
N ALA A 10 11.51 -11.03 -16.85
CA ALA A 10 11.20 -9.63 -17.17
C ALA A 10 11.65 -8.57 -16.13
N ILE A 11 12.52 -8.94 -15.18
CA ILE A 11 13.18 -7.93 -14.31
C ILE A 11 14.69 -8.12 -14.52
N GLY A 12 15.33 -7.13 -15.16
CA GLY A 12 16.73 -7.14 -15.50
C GLY A 12 17.64 -7.49 -14.31
N ALA A 13 18.01 -8.77 -14.20
CA ALA A 13 18.90 -9.29 -13.18
C ALA A 13 20.25 -9.60 -13.80
N ALA A 14 21.31 -9.02 -13.23
CA ALA A 14 22.64 -9.62 -13.28
C ALA A 14 22.58 -11.04 -12.68
N PRO A 15 23.43 -11.99 -13.08
CA PRO A 15 23.38 -13.38 -12.63
C PRO A 15 23.63 -13.42 -11.12
N ALA A 16 22.56 -13.55 -10.34
CA ALA A 16 22.62 -13.83 -8.92
C ALA A 16 22.85 -15.33 -8.73
N ASP A 17 23.69 -15.64 -7.76
CA ASP A 17 24.02 -16.99 -7.29
C ASP A 17 22.75 -17.87 -7.21
N ASP A 18 22.72 -18.97 -7.94
CA ASP A 18 21.57 -19.89 -8.02
C ASP A 18 21.12 -20.41 -6.63
N GLN A 19 22.04 -20.48 -5.66
CA GLN A 19 21.73 -20.86 -4.28
C GLN A 19 20.93 -19.77 -3.55
N ALA A 20 21.26 -18.49 -3.74
CA ALA A 20 20.51 -17.37 -3.15
C ALA A 20 19.10 -17.28 -3.77
N ARG A 21 18.97 -17.53 -5.07
CA ARG A 21 17.68 -17.58 -5.77
C ARG A 21 16.82 -18.76 -5.30
N ALA A 22 17.41 -19.94 -5.14
CA ALA A 22 16.72 -21.12 -4.61
C ALA A 22 16.26 -20.91 -3.16
N ALA A 23 17.11 -20.33 -2.30
CA ALA A 23 16.74 -19.98 -0.92
C ALA A 23 15.61 -18.94 -0.86
N GLN A 24 15.62 -17.93 -1.74
CA GLN A 24 14.57 -16.93 -1.85
C GLN A 24 13.24 -17.55 -2.30
N LEU A 25 13.25 -18.45 -3.28
CA LEU A 25 12.07 -19.18 -3.75
C LEU A 25 11.51 -20.10 -2.65
N GLN A 26 12.36 -20.79 -1.91
CA GLN A 26 11.97 -21.64 -0.79
C GLN A 26 11.42 -20.82 0.41
N ALA A 27 12.02 -19.67 0.72
CA ALA A 27 11.51 -18.77 1.74
C ALA A 27 10.13 -18.17 1.37
N VAL A 28 9.89 -17.92 0.08
CA VAL A 28 8.59 -17.45 -0.44
C VAL A 28 7.52 -18.53 -0.39
N SER A 29 7.87 -19.81 -0.58
CA SER A 29 6.94 -20.94 -0.45
C SER A 29 6.63 -21.32 1.01
N GLY A 30 7.40 -20.78 1.97
CA GLY A 30 7.25 -21.12 3.39
C GLY A 30 7.90 -22.45 3.80
N GLU A 31 8.59 -23.14 2.92
CA GLU A 31 9.16 -24.47 3.15
C GLU A 31 10.69 -24.45 3.40
N GLY A 32 11.35 -23.30 3.20
CA GLY A 32 12.80 -23.12 3.39
C GLY A 32 13.20 -22.53 4.73
N PRO A 33 14.53 -22.45 5.00
CA PRO A 33 15.07 -21.70 6.12
C PRO A 33 14.72 -20.21 6.02
N ALA A 34 14.74 -19.49 7.14
CA ALA A 34 14.56 -18.06 7.15
C ALA A 34 15.64 -17.36 6.30
N PHE A 35 15.24 -16.40 5.49
CA PHE A 35 16.15 -15.70 4.59
C PHE A 35 15.84 -14.21 4.53
N LEU A 36 16.84 -13.39 4.81
CA LEU A 36 16.84 -11.95 4.59
C LEU A 36 17.83 -11.64 3.45
N PRO A 37 17.35 -11.14 2.29
CA PRO A 37 18.23 -10.78 1.20
C PRO A 37 19.15 -9.62 1.57
N ASP A 38 20.32 -9.54 0.92
CA ASP A 38 21.16 -8.37 1.02
C ASP A 38 20.46 -7.15 0.42
N PHE A 39 20.72 -5.98 1.02
CA PHE A 39 20.14 -4.74 0.54
C PHE A 39 20.76 -4.34 -0.79
N LYS A 40 19.94 -4.24 -1.83
CA LYS A 40 20.36 -3.78 -3.15
C LYS A 40 20.24 -2.26 -3.22
N PRO A 41 21.35 -1.49 -3.35
CA PRO A 41 21.26 -0.04 -3.47
C PRO A 41 20.36 0.39 -4.62
N SER A 42 19.54 1.41 -4.40
CA SER A 42 18.67 2.02 -5.42
C SER A 42 18.92 3.52 -5.51
N THR A 43 18.41 4.17 -6.54
CA THR A 43 18.49 5.63 -6.64
C THR A 43 17.55 6.26 -5.63
N LEU A 44 18.08 7.13 -4.75
CA LEU A 44 17.30 7.86 -3.76
C LEU A 44 16.19 8.69 -4.44
N GLY A 45 14.97 8.59 -3.93
CA GLY A 45 13.82 9.36 -4.41
C GLY A 45 13.19 8.86 -5.72
N THR A 46 13.59 7.68 -6.24
CA THR A 46 12.74 6.96 -7.19
C THR A 46 11.54 6.39 -6.46
N MET A 47 10.42 6.18 -7.16
CA MET A 47 9.21 5.60 -6.56
C MET A 47 8.63 4.47 -7.38
N GLY A 48 7.90 3.58 -6.74
CA GLY A 48 7.04 2.55 -7.32
C GLY A 48 5.72 2.57 -6.58
N ILE A 49 4.63 2.21 -7.27
CA ILE A 49 3.28 2.21 -6.71
C ILE A 49 2.66 0.85 -6.96
N GLU A 50 2.19 0.20 -5.89
CA GLU A 50 1.38 -1.01 -5.95
C GLU A 50 -0.06 -0.67 -5.58
N LEU A 51 -1.03 -1.17 -6.34
CA LEU A 51 -2.45 -1.04 -6.05
C LEU A 51 -3.10 -2.42 -5.99
N GLU A 52 -3.72 -2.73 -4.87
CA GLU A 52 -4.63 -3.87 -4.72
C GLU A 52 -6.02 -3.42 -5.18
N LEU A 53 -6.57 -4.10 -6.17
CA LEU A 53 -7.83 -3.72 -6.82
C LEU A 53 -8.91 -4.75 -6.57
N MET A 54 -10.14 -4.27 -6.33
CA MET A 54 -11.34 -5.09 -6.25
C MET A 54 -11.78 -5.50 -7.64
N VAL A 55 -12.10 -6.78 -7.80
CA VAL A 55 -12.81 -7.29 -8.98
C VAL A 55 -14.27 -7.47 -8.60
N LEU A 56 -15.17 -6.77 -9.31
CA LEU A 56 -16.60 -6.69 -9.01
C LEU A 56 -17.43 -7.29 -10.13
N ASP A 57 -18.55 -7.88 -9.78
CA ASP A 57 -19.63 -8.21 -10.74
C ASP A 57 -20.27 -6.91 -11.26
N ARG A 58 -20.47 -6.78 -12.55
CA ARG A 58 -20.93 -5.53 -13.19
C ARG A 58 -22.39 -5.18 -12.91
N LEU A 59 -23.19 -6.15 -12.44
CA LEU A 59 -24.61 -5.95 -12.20
C LEU A 59 -24.91 -5.78 -10.71
N THR A 60 -24.26 -6.60 -9.88
CA THR A 60 -24.50 -6.62 -8.43
C THR A 60 -23.51 -5.82 -7.63
N PHE A 61 -22.34 -5.50 -8.21
CA PHE A 61 -21.18 -4.89 -7.54
C PHE A 61 -20.67 -5.71 -6.34
N ASP A 62 -21.02 -6.99 -6.24
CA ASP A 62 -20.39 -7.93 -5.33
C ASP A 62 -18.95 -8.23 -5.74
N LEU A 63 -18.11 -8.67 -4.79
CA LEU A 63 -16.79 -9.19 -5.12
C LEU A 63 -16.93 -10.43 -6.03
N PHE A 64 -16.28 -10.37 -7.18
CA PHE A 64 -16.41 -11.38 -8.24
C PHE A 64 -15.11 -12.17 -8.43
N PRO A 65 -15.10 -13.51 -8.39
CA PRO A 65 -13.88 -14.32 -8.39
C PRO A 65 -13.24 -14.46 -9.78
N ALA A 66 -13.14 -13.37 -10.55
CA ALA A 66 -12.65 -13.34 -11.93
C ALA A 66 -11.18 -12.87 -12.06
N ALA A 67 -10.47 -12.59 -10.96
CA ALA A 67 -9.07 -12.18 -11.03
C ALA A 67 -8.19 -13.15 -11.82
N PRO A 68 -8.31 -14.50 -11.70
CA PRO A 68 -7.52 -15.43 -12.50
C PRO A 68 -7.70 -15.27 -14.02
N ASP A 69 -8.92 -14.93 -14.46
CA ASP A 69 -9.24 -14.75 -15.88
C ASP A 69 -8.67 -13.42 -16.40
N ILE A 70 -8.82 -12.34 -15.61
CA ILE A 70 -8.25 -11.02 -15.91
C ILE A 70 -6.72 -11.13 -16.02
N LEU A 71 -6.04 -11.78 -15.06
CA LEU A 71 -4.60 -11.95 -15.07
C LEU A 71 -4.12 -12.68 -16.33
N ARG A 72 -4.83 -13.75 -16.78
CA ARG A 72 -4.52 -14.46 -18.03
C ARG A 72 -4.67 -13.58 -19.29
N LEU A 73 -5.56 -12.60 -19.28
CA LEU A 73 -5.68 -11.62 -20.37
C LEU A 73 -4.54 -10.60 -20.35
N LEU A 74 -4.15 -10.17 -19.15
CA LEU A 74 -3.04 -9.25 -18.95
C LEU A 74 -1.67 -9.89 -19.29
N ASP A 75 -1.50 -11.20 -19.09
CA ASP A 75 -0.28 -11.94 -19.45
C ASP A 75 0.05 -11.89 -20.96
N LYS A 76 -0.98 -11.70 -21.80
CA LYS A 76 -0.84 -11.63 -23.25
C LYS A 76 -0.38 -10.27 -23.76
N GLN A 77 -0.25 -9.28 -22.90
CA GLN A 77 0.05 -7.90 -23.25
C GLN A 77 1.49 -7.55 -22.90
N ASP A 78 2.20 -6.95 -23.84
CA ASP A 78 3.49 -6.31 -23.57
C ASP A 78 3.27 -4.97 -22.86
N LYS A 79 3.85 -4.82 -21.65
CA LYS A 79 3.61 -3.65 -20.79
C LYS A 79 4.77 -3.42 -19.83
N PRO A 80 5.09 -2.16 -19.47
CA PRO A 80 6.22 -1.84 -18.60
C PRO A 80 5.91 -2.02 -17.11
N TRP A 81 4.71 -2.44 -16.74
CA TRP A 81 4.25 -2.65 -15.38
C TRP A 81 3.91 -4.13 -15.15
N VAL A 82 3.83 -4.53 -13.88
CA VAL A 82 3.57 -5.93 -13.50
C VAL A 82 2.20 -6.08 -12.85
N HIS A 83 1.70 -7.31 -12.85
CA HIS A 83 0.47 -7.69 -12.16
C HIS A 83 0.66 -9.03 -11.49
N THR A 84 0.04 -9.19 -10.33
CA THR A 84 0.12 -10.44 -9.56
C THR A 84 -1.22 -10.81 -8.97
N PRO A 85 -1.48 -12.13 -8.75
CA PRO A 85 -2.61 -12.54 -7.96
C PRO A 85 -2.40 -12.20 -6.49
N GLU A 86 -3.48 -11.84 -5.82
CA GLU A 86 -3.55 -11.61 -4.39
C GLU A 86 -4.29 -12.72 -3.64
N ILE A 87 -4.46 -12.56 -2.30
CA ILE A 87 -4.91 -13.62 -1.39
C ILE A 87 -6.28 -14.20 -1.77
N THR A 88 -7.16 -13.42 -2.41
CA THR A 88 -8.47 -13.90 -2.87
C THR A 88 -8.60 -13.86 -4.39
N THR A 89 -9.52 -14.67 -4.93
CA THR A 89 -9.79 -14.71 -6.38
C THR A 89 -10.57 -13.50 -6.90
N SER A 90 -11.00 -12.60 -6.02
CA SER A 90 -11.66 -11.33 -6.33
C SER A 90 -10.76 -10.11 -6.13
N MET A 91 -9.45 -10.34 -6.02
CA MET A 91 -8.43 -9.32 -5.83
C MET A 91 -7.28 -9.55 -6.81
N LEU A 92 -6.76 -8.47 -7.36
CA LEU A 92 -5.51 -8.47 -8.13
C LEU A 92 -4.64 -7.29 -7.73
N GLU A 93 -3.34 -7.46 -7.80
CA GLU A 93 -2.37 -6.41 -7.56
C GLU A 93 -1.75 -5.96 -8.89
N VAL A 94 -1.53 -4.67 -9.03
CA VAL A 94 -0.76 -4.07 -10.11
C VAL A 94 0.36 -3.22 -9.53
N ALA A 95 1.54 -3.26 -10.14
CA ALA A 95 2.68 -2.47 -9.69
C ALA A 95 3.33 -1.74 -10.89
N THR A 96 3.60 -0.46 -10.71
CA THR A 96 4.25 0.37 -11.71
C THR A 96 5.71 -0.04 -11.94
N SER A 97 6.30 0.41 -13.03
CA SER A 97 7.75 0.48 -13.19
C SER A 97 8.34 1.52 -12.20
N ILE A 98 9.67 1.67 -12.22
CA ILE A 98 10.34 2.72 -11.45
C ILE A 98 9.99 4.10 -12.06
N LEU A 99 9.51 5.01 -11.22
CA LEU A 99 9.03 6.33 -11.57
C LEU A 99 9.90 7.43 -10.93
N GLN A 100 9.99 8.59 -11.57
CA GLN A 100 10.80 9.70 -11.08
C GLN A 100 10.00 11.01 -10.87
N SER A 101 8.77 11.09 -11.38
CA SER A 101 7.95 12.29 -11.31
C SER A 101 6.46 11.99 -11.12
N PHE A 102 5.71 13.02 -10.73
CA PHE A 102 4.25 12.96 -10.65
C PHE A 102 3.61 12.66 -12.01
N ASP A 103 4.09 13.33 -13.08
CA ASP A 103 3.48 13.16 -14.39
C ASP A 103 3.71 11.73 -14.94
N GLU A 104 4.89 11.12 -14.68
CA GLU A 104 5.12 9.70 -15.00
C GLU A 104 4.19 8.77 -14.21
N ALA A 105 4.02 9.02 -12.91
CA ALA A 105 3.15 8.22 -12.06
C ALA A 105 1.68 8.32 -12.52
N ALA A 106 1.19 9.53 -12.75
CA ALA A 106 -0.17 9.76 -13.22
C ALA A 106 -0.42 9.10 -14.59
N GLY A 107 0.51 9.26 -15.53
CA GLY A 107 0.40 8.67 -16.87
C GLY A 107 0.42 7.14 -16.85
N GLN A 108 1.31 6.54 -16.06
CA GLN A 108 1.39 5.07 -15.99
C GLN A 108 0.19 4.46 -15.25
N LEU A 109 -0.29 5.07 -14.16
CA LEU A 109 -1.47 4.60 -13.45
C LEU A 109 -2.74 4.70 -14.29
N GLU A 110 -2.88 5.74 -15.13
CA GLU A 110 -3.99 5.85 -16.07
C GLU A 110 -3.92 4.76 -17.15
N HIS A 111 -2.72 4.45 -17.65
CA HIS A 111 -2.51 3.33 -18.56
C HIS A 111 -2.85 1.98 -17.92
N ILE A 112 -2.41 1.74 -16.68
CA ILE A 112 -2.76 0.54 -15.90
C ILE A 112 -4.27 0.43 -15.76
N ARG A 113 -4.93 1.49 -15.27
CA ARG A 113 -6.38 1.54 -15.08
C ARG A 113 -7.13 1.15 -16.37
N SER A 114 -6.84 1.84 -17.47
CA SER A 114 -7.54 1.62 -18.75
C SER A 114 -7.30 0.22 -19.30
N THR A 115 -6.14 -0.35 -19.05
CA THR A 115 -5.77 -1.70 -19.53
C THR A 115 -6.43 -2.79 -18.69
N VAL A 116 -6.42 -2.65 -17.34
CA VAL A 116 -7.07 -3.61 -16.43
C VAL A 116 -8.59 -3.56 -16.61
N GLN A 117 -9.16 -2.36 -16.78
CA GLN A 117 -10.61 -2.19 -17.04
C GLN A 117 -11.06 -2.91 -18.32
N ARG A 118 -10.29 -2.81 -19.41
CA ARG A 118 -10.61 -3.55 -20.64
C ARG A 118 -10.59 -5.05 -20.43
N ALA A 119 -9.54 -5.57 -19.77
CA ALA A 119 -9.44 -6.99 -19.47
C ALA A 119 -10.58 -7.49 -18.55
N ALA A 120 -10.96 -6.70 -17.55
CA ALA A 120 -12.10 -6.99 -16.68
C ALA A 120 -13.42 -7.01 -17.47
N PHE A 121 -13.62 -6.04 -18.35
CA PHE A 121 -14.82 -5.97 -19.20
C PHE A 121 -15.02 -7.21 -20.06
N GLU A 122 -13.93 -7.79 -20.62
CA GLU A 122 -13.98 -9.01 -21.45
C GLU A 122 -14.48 -10.23 -20.67
N VAL A 123 -14.33 -10.25 -19.35
CA VAL A 123 -14.80 -11.36 -18.49
C VAL A 123 -16.08 -11.01 -17.71
N GLY A 124 -16.74 -9.90 -18.05
CA GLY A 124 -17.98 -9.48 -17.39
C GLY A 124 -17.78 -8.85 -16.02
N ALA A 125 -16.58 -8.41 -15.69
CA ALA A 125 -16.23 -7.78 -14.43
C ALA A 125 -16.04 -6.26 -14.56
N SER A 126 -16.14 -5.56 -13.43
CA SER A 126 -15.68 -4.18 -13.19
C SER A 126 -14.49 -4.18 -12.25
N ILE A 127 -13.78 -3.05 -12.19
CA ILE A 127 -12.64 -2.84 -11.28
C ILE A 127 -12.94 -1.65 -10.37
N SER A 128 -12.52 -1.74 -9.11
CA SER A 128 -12.62 -0.63 -8.17
C SER A 128 -11.37 -0.48 -7.32
N GLY A 129 -11.06 0.76 -6.94
CA GLY A 129 -10.28 1.07 -5.76
C GLY A 129 -11.13 0.91 -4.49
N GLY A 130 -10.62 1.41 -3.37
CA GLY A 130 -11.25 1.33 -2.06
C GLY A 130 -10.46 0.45 -1.09
N GLY A 131 -10.53 0.75 0.21
CA GLY A 131 -9.78 0.01 1.24
C GLY A 131 -10.49 -1.27 1.69
N ALA A 132 -11.82 -1.32 1.61
CA ALA A 132 -12.63 -2.49 1.93
C ALA A 132 -13.92 -2.47 1.12
N HIS A 133 -14.41 -3.65 0.75
CA HIS A 133 -15.72 -3.77 0.12
C HIS A 133 -16.83 -3.47 1.15
N PRO A 134 -17.85 -2.64 0.82
CA PRO A 134 -18.82 -2.16 1.81
C PRO A 134 -19.57 -3.26 2.56
N PHE A 135 -19.97 -4.34 1.88
CA PHE A 135 -20.87 -5.34 2.47
C PHE A 135 -20.41 -6.80 2.36
N GLN A 136 -19.37 -7.10 1.59
CA GLN A 136 -18.88 -8.48 1.48
C GLN A 136 -18.23 -8.98 2.77
N LYS A 137 -18.48 -10.23 3.11
CA LYS A 137 -17.98 -10.87 4.32
C LYS A 137 -16.71 -11.68 4.03
N TRP A 138 -15.78 -11.67 4.98
CA TRP A 138 -14.51 -12.37 4.86
C TRP A 138 -14.68 -13.89 4.65
N ASN A 139 -15.69 -14.52 5.25
CA ASN A 139 -15.96 -15.96 5.17
C ASN A 139 -16.54 -16.41 3.82
N GLU A 140 -16.99 -15.49 2.99
CA GLU A 140 -17.53 -15.74 1.65
C GLU A 140 -16.43 -15.73 0.58
N GLN A 141 -15.24 -15.24 0.92
CA GLN A 141 -14.14 -15.07 -0.03
C GLN A 141 -13.39 -16.39 -0.28
N ARG A 142 -13.00 -16.59 -1.56
CA ARG A 142 -12.22 -17.75 -2.00
C ARG A 142 -10.75 -17.40 -2.04
N ILE A 143 -9.94 -18.20 -1.34
CA ILE A 143 -8.48 -18.07 -1.37
C ILE A 143 -7.97 -18.41 -2.79
N TYR A 144 -7.08 -17.59 -3.31
CA TYR A 144 -6.42 -17.84 -4.58
C TYR A 144 -5.55 -19.11 -4.47
N PRO A 145 -5.60 -20.06 -5.44
CA PRO A 145 -4.97 -21.37 -5.33
C PRO A 145 -3.43 -21.31 -5.50
N LYS A 146 -2.76 -20.67 -4.55
CA LYS A 146 -1.31 -20.69 -4.38
C LYS A 146 -0.94 -21.19 -3.01
N GLU A 147 0.08 -22.04 -2.90
CA GLU A 147 0.51 -22.65 -1.64
C GLU A 147 0.85 -21.60 -0.56
N ARG A 148 1.47 -20.49 -0.94
CA ARG A 148 1.77 -19.39 0.00
C ARG A 148 0.51 -18.85 0.72
N TYR A 149 -0.64 -18.79 0.05
CA TYR A 149 -1.88 -18.28 0.62
C TYR A 149 -2.54 -19.32 1.51
N PHE A 150 -2.49 -20.60 1.14
CA PHE A 150 -2.92 -21.69 2.01
C PHE A 150 -2.03 -21.80 3.26
N ALA A 151 -0.71 -21.59 3.12
CA ALA A 151 0.19 -21.53 4.27
C ALA A 151 -0.13 -20.34 5.20
N SER A 152 -0.48 -19.18 4.63
CA SER A 152 -0.96 -18.03 5.42
C SER A 152 -2.26 -18.34 6.15
N GLU A 153 -3.23 -18.98 5.50
CA GLU A 153 -4.49 -19.41 6.14
C GLU A 153 -4.23 -20.41 7.27
N ARG A 154 -3.34 -21.39 7.08
CA ARG A 154 -2.95 -22.33 8.16
C ARG A 154 -2.26 -21.64 9.33
N LYS A 155 -1.42 -20.62 9.06
CA LYS A 155 -0.67 -19.89 10.09
C LYS A 155 -1.54 -18.93 10.90
N PHE A 156 -2.43 -18.19 10.24
CA PHE A 156 -3.17 -17.07 10.84
C PHE A 156 -4.68 -17.35 11.03
N GLY A 157 -5.17 -18.50 10.56
CA GLY A 157 -6.59 -18.85 10.66
C GLY A 157 -7.49 -17.83 9.97
N TYR A 158 -8.57 -17.43 10.62
CA TYR A 158 -9.53 -16.47 10.07
C TYR A 158 -8.90 -15.09 9.77
N LEU A 159 -7.83 -14.71 10.47
CA LEU A 159 -7.12 -13.44 10.19
C LEU A 159 -6.64 -13.38 8.74
N ALA A 160 -6.17 -14.50 8.17
CA ALA A 160 -5.75 -14.52 6.77
C ALA A 160 -6.89 -14.16 5.81
N LYS A 161 -8.14 -14.54 6.12
CA LYS A 161 -9.32 -14.19 5.33
C LYS A 161 -9.78 -12.75 5.55
N LEU A 162 -9.50 -12.17 6.73
CA LEU A 162 -9.73 -10.75 6.97
C LEU A 162 -8.86 -9.86 6.07
N PHE A 163 -7.77 -10.38 5.48
CA PHE A 163 -7.01 -9.68 4.43
C PHE A 163 -7.77 -9.49 3.10
N THR A 164 -9.08 -9.68 3.07
CA THR A 164 -9.93 -9.17 2.01
C THR A 164 -10.13 -7.67 2.20
N VAL A 165 -9.03 -6.96 2.27
CA VAL A 165 -8.88 -5.50 2.31
C VAL A 165 -7.86 -5.09 1.26
N PHE A 166 -7.99 -3.88 0.74
CA PHE A 166 -7.28 -3.45 -0.45
C PHE A 166 -6.44 -2.21 -0.14
N GLY A 167 -5.16 -2.33 -0.35
CA GLY A 167 -4.20 -1.29 -0.03
C GLY A 167 -3.44 -0.75 -1.22
N MET A 168 -2.90 0.43 -1.02
CA MET A 168 -1.86 1.00 -1.85
C MET A 168 -0.54 0.94 -1.11
N HIS A 169 0.51 0.48 -1.77
CA HIS A 169 1.87 0.54 -1.27
C HIS A 169 2.70 1.52 -2.09
N VAL A 170 3.55 2.29 -1.41
CA VAL A 170 4.47 3.21 -2.06
C VAL A 170 5.90 2.81 -1.73
N HIS A 171 6.65 2.45 -2.75
CA HIS A 171 8.09 2.20 -2.67
C HIS A 171 8.86 3.49 -2.95
N ILE A 172 9.84 3.79 -2.11
CA ILE A 172 10.73 4.94 -2.29
C ILE A 172 12.17 4.45 -2.22
N GLY A 173 12.94 4.72 -3.27
CA GLY A 173 14.35 4.39 -3.32
C GLY A 173 15.11 5.03 -2.17
N ALA A 174 15.92 4.24 -1.44
CA ALA A 174 16.55 4.68 -0.20
C ALA A 174 18.06 4.90 -0.29
N GLY A 175 18.68 4.60 -1.44
CA GLY A 175 20.13 4.77 -1.62
C GLY A 175 20.94 3.68 -0.92
N THR A 176 20.98 3.66 0.40
CA THR A 176 21.72 2.69 1.22
C THR A 176 20.84 1.99 2.24
N ALA A 177 21.33 0.89 2.79
CA ALA A 177 20.62 0.09 3.79
C ALA A 177 20.36 0.88 5.10
N ASP A 178 21.36 1.62 5.60
CA ASP A 178 21.21 2.43 6.81
C ASP A 178 20.25 3.61 6.57
N GLU A 179 20.28 4.19 5.37
CA GLU A 179 19.34 5.23 5.00
C GLU A 179 17.90 4.68 4.93
N ALA A 180 17.71 3.47 4.44
CA ALA A 180 16.39 2.82 4.45
C ALA A 180 15.84 2.68 5.88
N VAL A 181 16.66 2.24 6.85
CA VAL A 181 16.27 2.14 8.25
C VAL A 181 15.90 3.52 8.83
N ARG A 182 16.67 4.55 8.52
CA ARG A 182 16.45 5.92 8.96
C ARG A 182 15.17 6.53 8.36
N LEU A 183 14.97 6.34 7.06
CA LEU A 183 13.75 6.77 6.35
C LEU A 183 12.49 6.02 6.82
N CYS A 184 12.59 4.72 7.14
CA CYS A 184 11.49 3.96 7.74
C CYS A 184 11.05 4.59 9.06
N ALA A 185 12.01 4.88 9.96
CA ALA A 185 11.71 5.52 11.24
C ALA A 185 11.06 6.91 11.07
N TRP A 186 11.54 7.70 10.10
CA TRP A 186 11.00 9.02 9.79
C TRP A 186 9.59 8.96 9.20
N LEU A 187 9.41 8.20 8.14
CA LEU A 187 8.13 8.14 7.42
C LEU A 187 7.04 7.49 8.28
N THR A 188 7.42 6.56 9.18
CA THR A 188 6.47 5.97 10.12
C THR A 188 5.76 7.04 10.96
N GLN A 189 6.46 8.06 11.45
CA GLN A 189 5.83 9.11 12.24
C GLN A 189 4.78 9.91 11.46
N ARG A 190 4.89 9.95 10.14
CA ARG A 190 3.96 10.62 9.22
C ARG A 190 2.93 9.70 8.57
N ALA A 191 3.08 8.39 8.75
CA ALA A 191 2.13 7.42 8.22
C ALA A 191 0.66 7.70 8.60
N PRO A 192 0.32 8.21 9.79
CA PRO A 192 -1.05 8.60 10.11
C PRO A 192 -1.64 9.65 9.15
N LEU A 193 -0.85 10.59 8.63
CA LEU A 193 -1.31 11.57 7.65
C LEU A 193 -1.75 10.88 6.34
N PHE A 194 -1.02 9.85 5.92
CA PHE A 194 -1.34 9.06 4.74
C PHE A 194 -2.56 8.16 4.94
N ILE A 195 -2.75 7.60 6.14
CA ILE A 195 -4.01 6.90 6.49
C ILE A 195 -5.19 7.85 6.31
N ALA A 196 -5.12 9.06 6.87
CA ALA A 196 -6.20 10.04 6.80
C ALA A 196 -6.50 10.48 5.36
N LEU A 197 -5.47 10.74 4.55
CA LEU A 197 -5.61 11.17 3.16
C LEU A 197 -6.18 10.09 2.25
N SER A 198 -5.84 8.82 2.47
CA SER A 198 -6.31 7.71 1.64
C SER A 198 -7.61 7.09 2.12
N ALA A 199 -8.06 7.40 3.36
CA ALA A 199 -9.21 6.79 4.01
C ALA A 199 -10.47 6.80 3.13
N ASN A 200 -11.01 5.60 2.85
CA ASN A 200 -12.21 5.41 2.03
C ASN A 200 -12.92 4.08 2.31
N SER A 201 -12.65 3.44 3.45
CA SER A 201 -13.29 2.19 3.87
C SER A 201 -14.22 2.42 5.06
N VAL A 202 -15.30 3.21 4.84
CA VAL A 202 -16.25 3.66 5.87
C VAL A 202 -17.20 2.56 6.34
N CYS A 203 -17.35 1.50 5.55
CA CYS A 203 -18.16 0.32 5.86
C CYS A 203 -17.27 -0.90 6.07
N TRP A 204 -17.76 -1.83 6.86
CA TRP A 204 -17.12 -3.11 7.13
C TRP A 204 -18.17 -4.22 7.27
N GLN A 205 -18.15 -5.21 6.35
CA GLN A 205 -19.00 -6.41 6.38
C GLN A 205 -20.51 -6.13 6.49
N GLY A 206 -20.97 -5.09 5.81
CA GLY A 206 -22.39 -4.74 5.77
C GLY A 206 -22.82 -3.73 6.83
N GLU A 207 -21.90 -3.19 7.61
CA GLU A 207 -22.18 -2.21 8.65
C GLU A 207 -21.37 -0.92 8.45
N VAL A 208 -21.95 0.22 8.84
CA VAL A 208 -21.20 1.48 8.92
C VAL A 208 -20.31 1.43 10.15
N SER A 209 -19.01 1.45 9.91
CA SER A 209 -18.01 1.10 10.93
C SER A 209 -17.73 2.20 11.98
N GLY A 210 -18.11 3.45 11.69
CA GLY A 210 -17.71 4.61 12.47
C GLY A 210 -16.28 5.10 12.17
N PHE A 211 -15.51 4.41 11.30
CA PHE A 211 -14.17 4.78 10.87
C PHE A 211 -14.17 5.30 9.43
N CYS A 212 -13.21 6.18 9.11
CA CYS A 212 -12.92 6.58 7.73
C CYS A 212 -12.11 5.49 7.00
N SER A 213 -11.18 4.79 7.71
CA SER A 213 -10.43 3.64 7.22
C SER A 213 -10.61 2.43 8.15
N SER A 214 -11.55 1.55 7.83
CA SER A 214 -11.72 0.27 8.53
C SER A 214 -10.58 -0.71 8.22
N ARG A 215 -10.00 -0.64 7.01
CA ARG A 215 -8.83 -1.44 6.58
C ARG A 215 -7.68 -1.33 7.57
N SER A 216 -7.37 -0.14 8.02
CA SER A 216 -6.26 0.10 8.95
C SER A 216 -6.34 -0.75 10.22
N ASN A 217 -7.55 -1.01 10.73
CA ASN A 217 -7.76 -1.84 11.93
C ASN A 217 -7.53 -3.33 11.65
N VAL A 218 -7.87 -3.81 10.46
CA VAL A 218 -7.66 -5.20 10.06
C VAL A 218 -6.18 -5.55 10.03
N VAL A 219 -5.36 -4.70 9.39
CA VAL A 219 -3.91 -4.91 9.32
C VAL A 219 -3.27 -4.91 10.71
N SER A 220 -3.78 -4.09 11.64
CA SER A 220 -3.28 -4.03 13.02
C SER A 220 -3.47 -5.30 13.83
N ALA A 221 -4.38 -6.18 13.44
CA ALA A 221 -4.63 -7.45 14.13
C ALA A 221 -3.51 -8.49 13.95
N PHE A 222 -2.62 -8.29 12.98
CA PHE A 222 -1.55 -9.24 12.70
C PHE A 222 -0.38 -9.12 13.68
N PRO A 223 0.24 -10.24 14.10
CA PRO A 223 1.22 -10.26 15.18
C PRO A 223 2.46 -9.39 14.97
N MET A 224 2.86 -9.20 13.71
CA MET A 224 4.05 -8.41 13.36
C MET A 224 3.68 -7.05 12.74
N SER A 225 2.46 -6.55 13.01
CA SER A 225 2.02 -5.22 12.59
C SER A 225 2.61 -4.12 13.46
N GLY A 226 2.56 -2.90 12.98
CA GLY A 226 2.95 -1.70 13.72
C GLY A 226 4.20 -1.03 13.16
N ILE A 227 5.14 -0.72 14.02
CA ILE A 227 6.29 0.14 13.71
C ILE A 227 7.62 -0.58 13.91
N GLN A 228 8.64 -0.04 13.27
CA GLN A 228 10.04 -0.41 13.55
C GLN A 228 10.36 -0.20 15.03
N PRO A 229 10.95 -1.18 15.74
CA PRO A 229 11.40 -1.01 17.10
C PRO A 229 12.45 0.09 17.23
N GLU A 230 12.42 0.86 18.34
CA GLU A 230 13.30 2.03 18.56
C GLU A 230 14.80 1.69 18.61
N HIS A 231 15.15 0.45 19.00
CA HIS A 231 16.54 0.01 19.05
C HIS A 231 17.15 -0.25 17.67
N ILE A 232 16.35 -0.33 16.62
CA ILE A 232 16.83 -0.53 15.25
C ILE A 232 17.21 0.84 14.67
N ARG A 233 18.51 1.13 14.62
CA ARG A 233 19.07 2.39 14.12
C ARG A 233 20.06 2.23 12.96
N SER A 234 20.36 0.99 12.60
CA SER A 234 21.22 0.63 11.48
C SER A 234 20.69 -0.61 10.77
N TRP A 235 21.19 -0.90 9.59
CA TRP A 235 20.89 -2.14 8.89
C TRP A 235 21.39 -3.36 9.66
N GLN A 236 22.50 -3.23 10.38
CA GLN A 236 23.02 -4.29 11.23
C GLN A 236 22.03 -4.61 12.38
N ASP A 237 21.47 -3.60 13.06
CA ASP A 237 20.46 -3.82 14.10
C ASP A 237 19.22 -4.52 13.53
N PHE A 238 18.81 -4.16 12.30
CA PHE A 238 17.70 -4.82 11.62
C PHE A 238 17.99 -6.29 11.34
N ARG A 239 19.20 -6.62 10.84
CA ARG A 239 19.62 -8.01 10.61
C ARG A 239 19.62 -8.82 11.91
N GLU A 240 20.19 -8.30 12.97
CA GLU A 240 20.21 -8.95 14.29
C GLU A 240 18.79 -9.16 14.84
N HIS A 241 17.90 -8.19 14.63
CA HIS A 241 16.49 -8.32 14.98
C HIS A 241 15.78 -9.41 14.16
N PHE A 242 16.01 -9.44 12.84
CA PHE A 242 15.51 -10.48 11.96
C PHE A 242 16.01 -11.87 12.40
N ASP A 243 17.31 -12.05 12.59
CA ASP A 243 17.93 -13.32 12.94
C ASP A 243 17.40 -13.86 14.28
N ARG A 244 17.21 -12.99 15.26
CA ARG A 244 16.60 -13.35 16.54
C ARG A 244 15.17 -13.87 16.38
N LEU A 245 14.33 -13.19 15.61
CA LEU A 245 12.96 -13.63 15.35
C LEU A 245 12.91 -14.91 14.50
N ALA A 246 13.82 -15.04 13.55
CA ALA A 246 13.97 -16.21 12.72
C ALA A 246 14.40 -17.46 13.52
N ALA A 247 15.30 -17.30 14.49
CA ALA A 247 15.71 -18.38 15.40
C ALA A 247 14.55 -18.95 16.23
N HIS A 248 13.52 -18.15 16.48
CA HIS A 248 12.27 -18.58 17.15
C HIS A 248 11.16 -19.01 16.16
N GLY A 249 11.42 -19.03 14.86
CA GLY A 249 10.43 -19.39 13.84
C GLY A 249 9.29 -18.38 13.68
N ILE A 250 9.44 -17.14 14.19
CA ILE A 250 8.43 -16.10 14.13
C ILE A 250 8.36 -15.53 12.71
N VAL A 251 9.53 -15.27 12.09
CA VAL A 251 9.66 -14.77 10.72
C VAL A 251 10.47 -15.71 9.87
N LYS A 252 10.17 -15.76 8.56
CA LYS A 252 10.95 -16.47 7.55
C LYS A 252 11.51 -15.54 6.48
N SER A 253 10.87 -14.41 6.29
CA SER A 253 11.28 -13.41 5.30
C SER A 253 10.85 -12.01 5.71
N ILE A 254 11.31 -11.00 4.96
CA ILE A 254 10.87 -9.61 5.14
C ILE A 254 9.34 -9.46 5.00
N LYS A 255 8.68 -10.36 4.30
CA LYS A 255 7.22 -10.34 4.08
C LYS A 255 6.42 -10.63 5.35
N ASP A 256 7.04 -11.24 6.37
CA ASP A 256 6.39 -11.50 7.66
C ASP A 256 6.30 -10.26 8.57
N PHE A 257 6.98 -9.16 8.21
CA PHE A 257 6.86 -7.89 8.90
C PHE A 257 5.71 -7.07 8.31
N TYR A 258 4.61 -6.99 9.03
CA TYR A 258 3.44 -6.17 8.67
C TYR A 258 3.57 -4.72 9.20
N TRP A 259 4.82 -4.20 9.26
CA TRP A 259 5.03 -2.81 9.67
C TRP A 259 4.41 -1.83 8.69
N ASP A 260 3.95 -0.72 9.22
CA ASP A 260 3.31 0.35 8.46
C ASP A 260 4.28 1.02 7.45
N VAL A 261 5.56 1.06 7.80
CA VAL A 261 6.68 1.35 6.89
C VAL A 261 7.77 0.33 7.14
N ARG A 262 8.23 -0.36 6.09
CA ARG A 262 9.28 -1.39 6.22
C ARG A 262 10.36 -1.24 5.15
N PRO A 263 11.60 -1.69 5.41
CA PRO A 263 12.60 -1.79 4.37
C PRO A 263 12.27 -2.92 3.40
N LYS A 264 12.63 -2.75 2.13
CA LYS A 264 12.46 -3.75 1.08
C LYS A 264 13.82 -4.01 0.41
N PRO A 265 14.67 -4.86 1.02
CA PRO A 265 16.06 -5.02 0.63
C PRO A 265 16.23 -5.50 -0.81
N GLU A 266 15.35 -6.37 -1.31
CA GLU A 266 15.40 -6.88 -2.67
C GLU A 266 15.28 -5.80 -3.75
N TYR A 267 14.65 -4.66 -3.43
CA TYR A 267 14.47 -3.50 -4.33
C TYR A 267 15.28 -2.28 -3.92
N GLY A 268 15.90 -2.31 -2.74
CA GLY A 268 16.62 -1.15 -2.19
C GLY A 268 15.72 0.01 -1.81
N THR A 269 14.48 -0.25 -1.46
CA THR A 269 13.45 0.75 -1.14
C THR A 269 12.99 0.67 0.30
N ILE A 270 12.29 1.69 0.74
CA ILE A 270 11.31 1.59 1.84
C ILE A 270 9.91 1.47 1.24
N GLU A 271 9.00 0.82 1.94
CA GLU A 271 7.63 0.53 1.52
C GLU A 271 6.65 1.08 2.54
N LEU A 272 5.91 2.14 2.19
CA LEU A 272 4.79 2.69 2.95
C LEU A 272 3.52 1.91 2.61
N ARG A 273 2.85 1.30 3.63
CA ARG A 273 1.81 0.28 3.45
C ARG A 273 0.44 0.63 4.03
N VAL A 274 0.30 1.82 4.58
CA VAL A 274 -0.86 2.19 5.40
C VAL A 274 -2.08 2.66 4.61
N LEU A 275 -1.93 2.93 3.31
CA LEU A 275 -2.95 3.58 2.51
C LEU A 275 -4.06 2.60 2.11
N ASP A 276 -5.32 3.03 2.20
CA ASP A 276 -6.41 2.42 1.43
C ASP A 276 -6.14 2.66 -0.07
N THR A 277 -6.50 1.72 -0.95
CA THR A 277 -6.40 1.96 -2.39
C THR A 277 -7.31 3.15 -2.77
N PRO A 278 -6.78 4.23 -3.35
CA PRO A 278 -7.59 5.39 -3.69
C PRO A 278 -8.69 5.09 -4.71
N LEU A 279 -9.81 5.82 -4.62
CA LEU A 279 -10.93 5.69 -5.56
C LEU A 279 -10.62 6.26 -6.95
N LYS A 280 -9.54 7.05 -7.09
CA LYS A 280 -9.04 7.55 -8.38
C LYS A 280 -7.53 7.33 -8.47
N PRO A 281 -6.99 6.83 -9.61
CA PRO A 281 -5.55 6.61 -9.78
C PRO A 281 -4.68 7.86 -9.60
N ILE A 282 -5.22 9.04 -9.94
CA ILE A 282 -4.49 10.30 -9.79
C ILE A 282 -4.18 10.63 -8.32
N TYR A 283 -5.03 10.21 -7.37
CA TYR A 283 -4.76 10.37 -5.95
C TYR A 283 -3.60 9.49 -5.51
N ALA A 284 -3.48 8.28 -6.06
CA ALA A 284 -2.34 7.39 -5.79
C ALA A 284 -1.03 8.03 -6.24
N ALA A 285 -0.98 8.61 -7.45
CA ALA A 285 0.19 9.33 -7.94
C ALA A 285 0.58 10.50 -7.02
N ALA A 286 -0.41 11.29 -6.59
CA ALA A 286 -0.17 12.46 -5.75
C ALA A 286 0.34 12.08 -4.35
N LEU A 287 -0.25 11.05 -3.73
CA LEU A 287 0.16 10.55 -2.41
C LEU A 287 1.56 9.93 -2.45
N ALA A 288 1.90 9.18 -3.52
CA ALA A 288 3.24 8.64 -3.70
C ALA A 288 4.29 9.75 -3.86
N CYS A 289 3.97 10.77 -4.65
CA CYS A 289 4.85 11.92 -4.83
C CYS A 289 5.06 12.70 -3.52
N TYR A 290 4.01 12.90 -2.72
CA TYR A 290 4.11 13.52 -1.39
C TYR A 290 5.02 12.72 -0.46
N ALA A 291 4.85 11.41 -0.38
CA ALA A 291 5.70 10.54 0.42
C ALA A 291 7.19 10.62 -0.02
N ARG A 292 7.44 10.64 -1.32
CA ARG A 292 8.77 10.81 -1.89
C ARG A 292 9.42 12.13 -1.47
N GLU A 293 8.71 13.25 -1.62
CA GLU A 293 9.25 14.58 -1.29
C GLU A 293 9.55 14.72 0.20
N LEU A 294 8.75 14.13 1.10
CA LEU A 294 9.06 14.03 2.52
C LEU A 294 10.35 13.26 2.78
N CYS A 295 10.55 12.12 2.10
CA CYS A 295 11.76 11.32 2.23
C CYS A 295 12.99 12.06 1.71
N LEU A 296 12.90 12.74 0.56
CA LEU A 296 13.98 13.53 -0.01
C LEU A 296 14.38 14.70 0.91
N GLU A 297 13.39 15.38 1.48
CA GLU A 297 13.66 16.45 2.45
C GLU A 297 14.39 15.95 3.70
N PHE A 298 14.02 14.79 4.22
CA PHE A 298 14.66 14.23 5.39
C PHE A 298 16.06 13.68 5.07
N ALA A 299 16.24 13.10 3.88
CA ALA A 299 17.54 12.60 3.40
C ALA A 299 18.58 13.71 3.26
N ASP A 300 18.17 14.93 2.93
CA ASP A 300 19.06 16.12 2.89
C ASP A 300 19.61 16.55 4.27
N GLN A 301 19.23 15.85 5.35
CA GLN A 301 19.68 16.11 6.72
C GLN A 301 20.47 14.91 7.27
N PRO A 302 21.70 14.68 6.78
CA PRO A 302 22.50 13.52 7.17
C PRO A 302 22.78 13.53 8.68
N GLY A 303 22.71 12.36 9.30
CA GLY A 303 22.93 12.20 10.73
C GLY A 303 21.74 12.59 11.62
N ARG A 304 20.70 13.24 11.09
CA ARG A 304 19.48 13.47 11.84
C ARG A 304 18.74 12.13 12.00
N TRP A 305 18.38 11.83 13.24
CA TRP A 305 17.45 10.76 13.55
C TRP A 305 16.09 11.37 13.92
N PRO A 306 14.96 10.78 13.51
CA PRO A 306 13.66 11.31 13.91
C PRO A 306 13.54 11.32 15.43
N SER A 307 12.83 12.31 15.97
CA SER A 307 12.52 12.35 17.41
C SER A 307 11.79 11.07 17.83
N ASN A 308 12.05 10.63 19.06
CA ASN A 308 11.40 9.44 19.61
C ASN A 308 9.92 9.73 19.92
N GLY A 309 9.08 9.73 18.89
CA GLY A 309 7.65 9.62 19.12
C GLY A 309 7.37 8.28 19.79
N SER A 310 6.78 8.30 20.99
CA SER A 310 6.50 7.04 21.68
C SER A 310 5.56 6.15 20.85
N ARG A 311 5.64 4.84 21.06
CA ARG A 311 4.74 3.88 20.42
C ARG A 311 3.27 4.21 20.70
N GLU A 312 2.98 4.72 21.90
CA GLU A 312 1.64 5.14 22.32
C GLU A 312 1.17 6.33 21.49
N LEU A 313 2.03 7.34 21.29
CA LEU A 313 1.73 8.50 20.47
C LEU A 313 1.43 8.13 19.02
N TYR A 314 2.27 7.26 18.44
CA TYR A 314 2.02 6.72 17.11
C TYR A 314 0.69 5.97 17.03
N THR A 315 0.42 5.08 18.00
CA THR A 315 -0.81 4.28 18.04
C THR A 315 -2.04 5.18 18.14
N TRP A 316 -1.96 6.24 18.93
CA TRP A 316 -3.04 7.22 19.04
C TRP A 316 -3.26 7.99 17.74
N ASN A 317 -2.20 8.55 17.15
CA ASN A 317 -2.26 9.25 15.86
C ASN A 317 -2.86 8.37 14.76
N ARG A 318 -2.43 7.10 14.71
CA ARG A 318 -2.94 6.12 13.77
C ARG A 318 -4.43 5.84 13.97
N PHE A 319 -4.87 5.72 15.22
CA PHE A 319 -6.28 5.53 15.57
C PHE A 319 -7.13 6.72 15.14
N ILE A 320 -6.71 7.94 15.47
CA ILE A 320 -7.43 9.18 15.09
C ILE A 320 -7.49 9.31 13.57
N ALA A 321 -6.39 9.11 12.86
CA ALA A 321 -6.35 9.16 11.40
C ALA A 321 -7.30 8.14 10.75
N ALA A 322 -7.34 6.91 11.26
CA ALA A 322 -8.24 5.88 10.75
C ALA A 322 -9.72 6.19 11.07
N ARG A 323 -10.03 6.74 12.26
CA ARG A 323 -11.40 7.04 12.69
C ARG A 323 -11.95 8.29 12.01
N ASP A 324 -11.19 9.38 12.03
CA ASP A 324 -11.67 10.71 11.68
C ASP A 324 -11.20 11.20 10.30
N GLY A 325 -10.24 10.49 9.67
CA GLY A 325 -9.70 10.87 8.37
C GLY A 325 -9.05 12.27 8.40
N VAL A 326 -9.22 13.02 7.33
CA VAL A 326 -8.66 14.38 7.20
C VAL A 326 -9.27 15.39 8.18
N GLY A 327 -10.40 15.07 8.80
CA GLY A 327 -11.03 15.87 9.86
C GLY A 327 -10.44 15.67 11.25
N GLY A 328 -9.52 14.69 11.40
CA GLY A 328 -8.89 14.38 12.67
C GLY A 328 -7.76 15.33 13.06
N GLU A 329 -7.19 15.08 14.24
CA GLU A 329 -6.02 15.77 14.76
C GLU A 329 -4.81 14.83 14.75
N TRP A 330 -3.63 15.40 14.60
CA TRP A 330 -2.35 14.72 14.65
C TRP A 330 -1.45 15.39 15.69
N ILE A 331 -0.88 14.59 16.56
CA ILE A 331 0.13 15.05 17.50
C ILE A 331 1.48 14.95 16.79
N ASP A 332 2.08 16.11 16.48
CA ASP A 332 3.39 16.18 15.84
C ASP A 332 4.47 15.71 16.81
N PRO A 333 5.14 14.58 16.55
CA PRO A 333 6.14 14.03 17.47
C PRO A 333 7.42 14.85 17.54
N GLU A 334 7.66 15.76 16.60
CA GLU A 334 8.84 16.61 16.60
C GLU A 334 8.65 17.91 17.39
N ASN A 335 7.43 18.45 17.39
CA ASN A 335 7.12 19.73 18.03
C ASN A 335 6.26 19.56 19.29
N ASP A 336 5.82 18.33 19.59
CA ASP A 336 4.92 18.02 20.72
C ASP A 336 3.67 18.90 20.73
N LYS A 337 3.04 19.03 19.55
CA LYS A 337 1.84 19.86 19.35
C LYS A 337 0.75 19.08 18.64
N THR A 338 -0.46 19.24 19.12
CA THR A 338 -1.66 18.75 18.42
C THR A 338 -2.07 19.76 17.36
N VAL A 339 -2.22 19.32 16.12
CA VAL A 339 -2.63 20.13 14.97
C VAL A 339 -3.67 19.37 14.14
N PRO A 340 -4.62 20.06 13.47
CA PRO A 340 -5.50 19.43 12.50
C PRO A 340 -4.70 18.75 11.38
N ILE A 341 -5.07 17.52 11.02
CA ILE A 341 -4.37 16.75 9.97
C ILE A 341 -4.30 17.56 8.66
N ALA A 342 -5.39 18.16 8.25
CA ALA A 342 -5.43 18.96 7.02
C ALA A 342 -4.44 20.17 7.07
N GLU A 343 -4.24 20.78 8.23
CA GLU A 343 -3.27 21.87 8.38
C GLU A 343 -1.84 21.37 8.36
N ALA A 344 -1.55 20.24 9.01
CA ALA A 344 -0.24 19.60 8.96
C ALA A 344 0.14 19.26 7.53
N VAL A 345 -0.77 18.65 6.75
CA VAL A 345 -0.55 18.33 5.33
C VAL A 345 -0.32 19.61 4.52
N ARG A 346 -1.14 20.65 4.67
CA ARG A 346 -0.94 21.94 3.95
C ARG A 346 0.41 22.58 4.25
N ALA A 347 0.83 22.54 5.50
CA ALA A 347 2.14 23.06 5.90
C ALA A 347 3.28 22.28 5.23
N ASP A 348 3.18 20.95 5.19
CA ASP A 348 4.15 20.11 4.48
C ASP A 348 4.16 20.42 2.98
N LEU A 349 2.99 20.46 2.32
CA LEU A 349 2.90 20.74 0.88
C LEU A 349 3.49 22.10 0.51
N ALA A 350 3.19 23.15 1.28
CA ALA A 350 3.72 24.50 1.07
C ALA A 350 5.25 24.52 1.18
N ARG A 351 5.81 23.84 2.18
CA ARG A 351 7.24 23.75 2.44
C ARG A 351 7.96 22.93 1.36
N LEU A 352 7.40 21.76 1.00
CA LEU A 352 7.98 20.87 0.00
C LEU A 352 7.93 21.47 -1.41
N LYS A 353 6.87 22.23 -1.76
CA LYS A 353 6.74 22.89 -3.06
C LYS A 353 7.87 23.88 -3.35
N LEU A 354 8.46 24.51 -2.30
CA LEU A 354 9.54 25.46 -2.45
C LEU A 354 10.89 24.79 -2.78
N ARG A 355 11.03 23.49 -2.53
CA ARG A 355 12.29 22.75 -2.67
C ARG A 355 12.24 21.59 -3.66
N SER A 356 11.05 21.13 -4.01
CA SER A 356 10.89 20.02 -4.95
C SER A 356 11.53 20.31 -6.30
N ARG A 357 12.21 19.31 -6.83
CA ARG A 357 12.80 19.34 -8.19
C ARG A 357 11.88 18.66 -9.20
N ASP A 358 10.77 18.10 -8.78
CA ASP A 358 9.76 17.53 -9.67
C ASP A 358 8.86 18.65 -10.22
N PRO A 359 8.90 18.94 -11.51
CA PRO A 359 8.07 19.99 -12.10
C PRO A 359 6.55 19.70 -11.97
N GLY A 360 6.18 18.42 -11.81
CA GLY A 360 4.80 17.97 -11.59
C GLY A 360 4.33 18.09 -10.14
N PHE A 361 5.21 18.32 -9.17
CA PHE A 361 4.82 18.33 -7.75
C PHE A 361 3.78 19.41 -7.41
N GLY A 362 3.81 20.54 -8.12
CA GLY A 362 2.77 21.57 -7.99
C GLY A 362 1.36 21.02 -8.27
N LYS A 363 1.20 20.21 -9.31
CA LYS A 363 -0.06 19.52 -9.64
C LYS A 363 -0.43 18.48 -8.57
N ALA A 364 0.56 17.72 -8.06
CA ALA A 364 0.32 16.78 -6.96
C ALA A 364 -0.24 17.49 -5.73
N CYS A 365 0.29 18.68 -5.38
CA CYS A 365 -0.25 19.49 -4.28
C CYS A 365 -1.71 19.89 -4.53
N GLU A 366 -2.07 20.32 -5.73
CA GLU A 366 -3.44 20.68 -6.09
C GLU A 366 -4.39 19.47 -5.99
N VAL A 367 -3.94 18.30 -6.42
CA VAL A 367 -4.69 17.04 -6.30
C VAL A 367 -4.91 16.67 -4.83
N ILE A 368 -3.91 16.81 -3.96
CA ILE A 368 -4.05 16.54 -2.52
C ILE A 368 -4.99 17.55 -1.86
N GLU A 369 -4.90 18.84 -2.21
CA GLU A 369 -5.83 19.85 -1.72
C GLU A 369 -7.28 19.54 -2.12
N GLN A 370 -7.49 19.09 -3.37
CA GLN A 370 -8.81 18.64 -3.82
C GLN A 370 -9.28 17.39 -3.06
N LEU A 371 -8.35 16.43 -2.83
CA LEU A 371 -8.62 15.22 -2.08
C LEU A 371 -9.08 15.50 -0.64
N MET A 372 -8.56 16.52 0.01
CA MET A 372 -8.93 16.89 1.39
C MET A 372 -10.27 17.62 1.52
N LYS A 373 -10.88 18.07 0.42
CA LYS A 373 -12.18 18.77 0.49
C LYS A 373 -13.29 17.83 0.96
N ASP A 374 -14.27 18.40 1.63
CA ASP A 374 -15.50 17.72 2.06
C ASP A 374 -15.28 16.44 2.90
N GLY A 375 -14.19 16.41 3.69
CA GLY A 375 -13.83 15.26 4.50
C GLY A 375 -13.09 14.14 3.75
N GLY A 376 -12.60 14.43 2.57
CA GLY A 376 -11.87 13.46 1.73
C GLY A 376 -12.76 12.39 1.12
N GLN A 377 -12.17 11.32 0.63
CA GLN A 377 -12.91 10.20 0.02
C GLN A 377 -13.92 9.59 1.01
N ALA A 378 -13.55 9.44 2.28
CA ALA A 378 -14.45 8.94 3.32
C ALA A 378 -15.64 9.88 3.54
N GLY A 379 -15.41 11.20 3.46
CA GLY A 379 -16.48 12.21 3.58
C GLY A 379 -17.52 12.08 2.47
N TRP A 380 -17.07 11.88 1.24
CA TRP A 380 -17.97 11.66 0.09
C TRP A 380 -18.82 10.41 0.24
N LEU A 381 -18.22 9.31 0.68
CA LEU A 381 -18.92 8.05 0.90
C LEU A 381 -19.93 8.15 2.06
N ARG A 382 -19.57 8.84 3.16
CA ARG A 382 -20.48 9.08 4.28
C ARG A 382 -21.65 9.98 3.89
N ALA A 383 -21.40 11.06 3.15
CA ALA A 383 -22.45 11.95 2.68
C ALA A 383 -23.50 11.21 1.84
N HIS A 384 -23.09 10.23 1.04
CA HIS A 384 -23.99 9.36 0.29
C HIS A 384 -24.88 8.50 1.22
N LEU A 385 -24.30 7.88 2.24
CA LEU A 385 -25.04 7.09 3.25
C LEU A 385 -26.01 7.97 4.05
N ASP A 386 -25.58 9.15 4.48
CA ASP A 386 -26.37 10.10 5.24
C ASP A 386 -27.59 10.63 4.43
N ALA A 387 -27.43 10.67 3.10
CA ALA A 387 -28.52 10.97 2.16
C ALA A 387 -29.48 9.79 1.91
N GLY A 388 -29.27 8.64 2.58
CA GLY A 388 -30.09 7.44 2.44
C GLY A 388 -29.65 6.49 1.33
N GLY A 389 -28.45 6.65 0.77
CA GLY A 389 -27.86 5.76 -0.22
C GLY A 389 -27.52 4.38 0.38
N GLY A 390 -27.57 3.34 -0.44
CA GLY A 390 -27.28 1.96 -0.04
C GLY A 390 -25.78 1.61 -0.17
N MET A 391 -25.36 0.54 0.49
CA MET A 391 -23.97 0.05 0.39
C MET A 391 -23.63 -0.48 -1.01
N ASN A 392 -24.61 -1.01 -1.73
CA ASN A 392 -24.43 -1.42 -3.12
C ASN A 392 -24.16 -0.19 -4.02
N ASP A 393 -24.83 0.93 -3.75
CA ASP A 393 -24.54 2.19 -4.44
C ASP A 393 -23.14 2.71 -4.14
N LEU A 394 -22.61 2.51 -2.92
CA LEU A 394 -21.23 2.84 -2.60
C LEU A 394 -20.24 2.03 -3.44
N ALA A 395 -20.45 0.71 -3.56
CA ALA A 395 -19.59 -0.14 -4.37
C ALA A 395 -19.64 0.27 -5.85
N ARG A 396 -20.83 0.57 -6.38
CA ARG A 396 -21.02 1.10 -7.72
C ARG A 396 -20.31 2.44 -7.92
N MET A 397 -20.53 3.40 -7.03
CA MET A 397 -19.91 4.72 -7.08
C MET A 397 -18.38 4.64 -7.04
N ALA A 398 -17.81 3.80 -6.17
CA ALA A 398 -16.37 3.57 -6.09
C ALA A 398 -15.80 3.02 -7.40
N SER A 399 -16.50 2.04 -8.01
CA SER A 399 -16.13 1.49 -9.32
C SER A 399 -16.21 2.56 -10.42
N GLU A 400 -17.30 3.31 -10.52
CA GLU A 400 -17.47 4.39 -11.49
C GLU A 400 -16.40 5.48 -11.35
N MET A 401 -16.04 5.86 -10.12
CA MET A 401 -14.96 6.83 -9.83
C MET A 401 -13.60 6.30 -10.28
N PHE A 402 -13.30 5.03 -10.03
CA PHE A 402 -12.06 4.42 -10.48
C PHE A 402 -12.02 4.29 -12.01
N GLU A 403 -13.09 3.81 -12.61
CA GLU A 403 -13.18 3.58 -14.05
C GLU A 403 -13.23 4.86 -14.88
N SER A 404 -13.75 5.97 -14.34
CA SER A 404 -13.81 7.25 -15.05
C SER A 404 -12.42 7.85 -15.32
N GLY A 405 -11.44 7.54 -14.51
CA GLY A 405 -10.04 7.97 -14.67
C GLY A 405 -9.79 9.47 -14.57
N SER A 406 -10.80 10.28 -14.79
CA SER A 406 -10.66 11.73 -14.92
C SER A 406 -10.43 12.43 -13.57
N VAL A 407 -9.67 13.50 -13.63
CA VAL A 407 -9.40 14.48 -12.56
C VAL A 407 -10.70 15.07 -12.02
#